data_a02f0b3d348892037e14b683dcc16cc0
#
_entry.id   a02f0b3d348892037e14b683dcc16cc0
#
_cell.length_a   1.000
_cell.length_b   1.000
_cell.length_c   1.000
_cell.angle_alpha   90.00
_cell.angle_beta   90.00
_cell.angle_gamma   90.00
#
_symmetry.space_group_name_H-M   'P 1'
#
loop_
_entity.id
_entity.type
_entity.pdbx_description
1 polymer ?
#
loop_
_entity_poly.entity_id
_entity_poly.type
_entity_poly.pdbx_seq_one_letter_code
_entity_poly.pdbx_strand_id
1 'polypeptide(L)'
;NPNVVIFESTTPVMNFYWQTVDKVKKALPECIVIMTGYHSMRMPEETLQECAADIVLRSSNVDFGLHRLIPFIDDNKNWRTEYHGEGLFIRLDNGELRSTGDFRQVEPLDNVPLIDRDLVNWKDYAYENGNFLQTPGTYASSVIRDCMFGKCTFCRYNGPDLTFSMMSVERSLDEYERLINE
;
A
#
# COMPACT_ATOMS: atom_id res chain seq x y z
N ASN A 1 4.94 -20.93 1.41
CA ASN A 1 5.75 -19.85 0.85
C ASN A 1 4.80 -18.86 0.18
N PRO A 2 4.94 -17.55 0.44
CA PRO A 2 4.14 -16.54 -0.25
C PRO A 2 4.60 -16.38 -1.71
N ASN A 3 3.65 -16.11 -2.61
CA ASN A 3 3.94 -15.74 -3.99
C ASN A 3 4.23 -14.23 -4.12
N VAL A 4 3.62 -13.43 -3.23
CA VAL A 4 3.78 -11.99 -3.18
C VAL A 4 4.04 -11.55 -1.74
N VAL A 5 4.98 -10.64 -1.54
CA VAL A 5 5.23 -9.97 -0.26
C VAL A 5 5.17 -8.46 -0.47
N ILE A 6 4.46 -7.78 0.42
CA ILE A 6 4.27 -6.33 0.34
C ILE A 6 4.88 -5.68 1.57
N PHE A 7 5.71 -4.66 1.35
CA PHE A 7 6.28 -3.83 2.41
C PHE A 7 5.76 -2.41 2.30
N GLU A 8 5.18 -1.91 3.38
CA GLU A 8 4.88 -0.50 3.54
C GLU A 8 5.95 0.14 4.43
N SER A 9 6.61 1.18 3.94
CA SER A 9 7.78 1.74 4.59
C SER A 9 7.77 3.27 4.65
N THR A 10 8.49 3.79 5.63
CA THR A 10 8.72 5.22 5.81
C THR A 10 10.22 5.51 5.85
N THR A 11 10.62 6.74 5.51
CA THR A 11 12.02 7.15 5.36
C THR A 11 12.95 6.73 6.51
N PRO A 12 12.59 6.86 7.81
CA PRO A 12 13.52 6.54 8.89
C PRO A 12 13.95 5.07 8.95
N VAL A 13 13.20 4.17 8.35
CA VAL A 13 13.45 2.71 8.43
C VAL A 13 13.78 2.08 7.07
N MET A 14 13.97 2.88 6.02
CA MET A 14 14.17 2.36 4.66
C MET A 14 15.35 1.41 4.53
N ASN A 15 16.51 1.74 5.09
CA ASN A 15 17.70 0.88 5.02
C ASN A 15 17.43 -0.52 5.61
N PHE A 16 16.62 -0.59 6.67
CA PHE A 16 16.22 -1.87 7.23
C PHE A 16 15.31 -2.66 6.26
N TYR A 17 14.38 -1.98 5.61
CA TYR A 17 13.49 -2.63 4.63
C TYR A 17 14.24 -3.09 3.39
N TRP A 18 15.15 -2.31 2.84
CA TRP A 18 15.97 -2.72 1.68
C TRP A 18 16.74 -4.00 1.98
N GLN A 19 17.44 -4.06 3.12
CA GLN A 19 18.14 -5.27 3.56
C GLN A 19 17.19 -6.46 3.78
N THR A 20 15.97 -6.19 4.25
CA THR A 20 14.96 -7.24 4.47
C THR A 20 14.43 -7.77 3.14
N VAL A 21 14.17 -6.90 2.17
CA VAL A 21 13.79 -7.28 0.81
C VAL A 21 14.85 -8.19 0.18
N ASP A 22 16.12 -7.84 0.29
CA ASP A 22 17.22 -8.64 -0.27
C ASP A 22 17.30 -10.03 0.39
N LYS A 23 17.05 -10.11 1.70
CA LYS A 23 16.97 -11.40 2.41
C LYS A 23 15.78 -12.23 1.94
N VAL A 24 14.62 -11.60 1.72
CA VAL A 24 13.42 -12.27 1.18
C VAL A 24 13.70 -12.80 -0.23
N LYS A 25 14.25 -11.97 -1.12
CA LYS A 25 14.55 -12.40 -2.49
C LYS A 25 15.62 -13.50 -2.53
N LYS A 26 16.57 -13.48 -1.62
CA LYS A 26 17.57 -14.56 -1.50
C LYS A 26 16.94 -15.89 -1.05
N ALA A 27 15.99 -15.84 -0.13
CA ALA A 27 15.31 -17.03 0.40
C ALA A 27 14.19 -17.54 -0.52
N LEU A 28 13.54 -16.64 -1.24
CA LEU A 28 12.39 -16.88 -2.11
C LEU A 28 12.58 -16.12 -3.44
N PRO A 29 13.44 -16.60 -4.34
CA PRO A 29 13.79 -15.88 -5.59
C PRO A 29 12.57 -15.58 -6.48
N GLU A 30 11.60 -16.51 -6.51
CA GLU A 30 10.39 -16.39 -7.35
C GLU A 30 9.30 -15.50 -6.71
N CYS A 31 9.45 -15.16 -5.43
CA CYS A 31 8.49 -14.31 -4.75
C CYS A 31 8.54 -12.88 -5.32
N ILE A 32 7.40 -12.33 -5.67
CA ILE A 32 7.28 -10.96 -6.12
C ILE A 32 7.25 -10.04 -4.90
N VAL A 33 8.16 -9.08 -4.84
CA VAL A 33 8.24 -8.12 -3.75
C VAL A 33 7.75 -6.75 -4.23
N ILE A 34 6.70 -6.26 -3.55
CA ILE A 34 6.10 -4.95 -3.80
C ILE A 34 6.46 -4.02 -2.64
N MET A 35 7.05 -2.88 -2.96
CA MET A 35 7.29 -1.80 -2.01
C MET A 35 6.23 -0.72 -2.15
N THR A 36 5.77 -0.19 -1.03
CA THR A 36 4.86 0.96 -0.97
C THR A 36 5.17 1.82 0.25
N GLY A 37 4.32 2.79 0.54
CA GLY A 37 4.54 3.75 1.62
C GLY A 37 5.27 5.00 1.15
N TYR A 38 5.31 6.00 2.01
CA TYR A 38 5.63 7.37 1.58
C TYR A 38 7.04 7.56 1.01
N HIS A 39 8.04 6.83 1.49
CA HIS A 39 9.37 6.91 0.91
C HIS A 39 9.39 6.29 -0.49
N SER A 40 8.98 5.04 -0.61
CA SER A 40 8.98 4.31 -1.88
C SER A 40 8.15 4.99 -2.96
N MET A 41 6.99 5.55 -2.58
CA MET A 41 6.13 6.30 -3.50
C MET A 41 6.80 7.56 -4.06
N ARG A 42 7.63 8.25 -3.25
CA ARG A 42 8.31 9.49 -3.65
C ARG A 42 9.66 9.26 -4.32
N MET A 43 10.32 8.19 -3.96
CA MET A 43 11.65 7.81 -4.45
C MET A 43 11.62 6.39 -5.03
N PRO A 44 10.76 6.12 -6.04
CA PRO A 44 10.56 4.76 -6.56
C PRO A 44 11.80 4.21 -7.26
N GLU A 45 12.52 5.05 -7.99
CA GLU A 45 13.76 4.66 -8.68
C GLU A 45 14.85 4.31 -7.68
N GLU A 46 15.08 5.17 -6.67
CA GLU A 46 16.00 4.89 -5.57
C GLU A 46 15.64 3.58 -4.88
N THR A 47 14.39 3.39 -4.49
CA THR A 47 13.92 2.17 -3.84
C THR A 47 14.24 0.92 -4.66
N LEU A 48 14.00 0.95 -5.98
CA LEU A 48 14.31 -0.18 -6.85
C LEU A 48 15.81 -0.32 -7.14
N GLN A 49 16.61 0.73 -7.02
CA GLN A 49 18.08 0.66 -7.17
C GLN A 49 18.76 0.10 -5.93
N GLU A 50 18.26 0.43 -4.74
CA GLU A 50 18.88 0.09 -3.46
C GLU A 50 18.51 -1.31 -2.94
N CYS A 51 17.47 -1.97 -3.50
CA CYS A 51 17.10 -3.33 -3.11
C CYS A 51 16.53 -4.14 -4.28
N ALA A 52 16.40 -5.44 -4.08
CA ALA A 52 15.92 -6.39 -5.10
C ALA A 52 14.38 -6.45 -5.19
N ALA A 53 13.65 -5.39 -4.84
CA ALA A 53 12.21 -5.34 -5.04
C ALA A 53 11.84 -5.36 -6.53
N ASP A 54 10.71 -5.94 -6.85
CA ASP A 54 10.21 -6.09 -8.22
C ASP A 54 9.35 -4.89 -8.64
N ILE A 55 8.60 -4.33 -7.70
CA ILE A 55 7.61 -3.29 -7.95
C ILE A 55 7.64 -2.25 -6.84
N VAL A 56 7.50 -0.98 -7.21
CA VAL A 56 7.02 0.07 -6.31
C VAL A 56 5.61 0.48 -6.72
N LEU A 57 4.66 0.34 -5.79
CA LEU A 57 3.29 0.82 -5.95
C LEU A 57 3.19 2.25 -5.43
N ARG A 58 2.97 3.19 -6.36
CA ARG A 58 2.83 4.63 -6.11
C ARG A 58 1.36 5.02 -5.94
N SER A 59 0.78 4.59 -4.83
CA SER A 59 -0.59 4.95 -4.51
C SER A 59 -0.78 5.06 -3.01
N SER A 60 -1.37 6.14 -2.54
CA SER A 60 -1.88 6.24 -1.17
C SER A 60 -3.07 5.29 -0.95
N ASN A 61 -3.74 4.90 -2.03
CA ASN A 61 -4.84 3.95 -2.06
C ASN A 61 -4.32 2.58 -2.51
N VAL A 62 -3.46 2.00 -1.67
CA VAL A 62 -2.73 0.74 -1.95
C VAL A 62 -3.69 -0.40 -2.27
N ASP A 63 -4.81 -0.48 -1.58
CA ASP A 63 -5.86 -1.48 -1.78
C ASP A 63 -6.41 -1.49 -3.23
N PHE A 64 -6.74 -0.34 -3.80
CA PHE A 64 -7.18 -0.27 -5.20
C PHE A 64 -6.08 -0.66 -6.19
N GLY A 65 -4.85 -0.23 -5.92
CA GLY A 65 -3.70 -0.60 -6.75
C GLY A 65 -3.46 -2.11 -6.73
N LEU A 66 -3.48 -2.73 -5.56
CA LEU A 66 -3.29 -4.17 -5.39
C LEU A 66 -4.46 -4.97 -5.95
N HIS A 67 -5.70 -4.51 -5.77
CA HIS A 67 -6.89 -5.17 -6.32
C HIS A 67 -6.82 -5.34 -7.84
N ARG A 68 -6.21 -4.38 -8.54
CA ARG A 68 -6.00 -4.44 -9.98
C ARG A 68 -4.77 -5.26 -10.38
N LEU A 69 -3.69 -5.14 -9.61
CA LEU A 69 -2.40 -5.71 -9.94
C LEU A 69 -2.33 -7.22 -9.68
N ILE A 70 -2.79 -7.68 -8.52
CA ILE A 70 -2.59 -9.07 -8.10
C ILE A 70 -3.27 -10.08 -9.05
N PRO A 71 -4.55 -9.92 -9.45
CA PRO A 71 -5.15 -10.83 -10.40
C PRO A 71 -4.42 -10.85 -11.76
N PHE A 72 -3.94 -9.69 -12.21
CA PHE A 72 -3.19 -9.62 -13.46
C PHE A 72 -1.86 -10.39 -13.39
N ILE A 73 -1.17 -10.33 -12.27
CA ILE A 73 0.07 -11.09 -12.04
C ILE A 73 -0.21 -12.60 -12.05
N ASP A 74 -1.29 -13.03 -11.42
CA ASP A 74 -1.67 -14.45 -11.36
C ASP A 74 -1.99 -15.02 -12.75
N ASP A 75 -2.64 -14.24 -13.60
CA ASP A 75 -3.10 -14.66 -14.91
C ASP A 75 -2.06 -14.48 -16.03
N ASN A 76 -1.04 -13.66 -15.82
CA ASN A 76 -0.11 -13.27 -16.89
C ASN A 76 1.36 -13.38 -16.51
N LYS A 77 2.07 -14.33 -17.13
CA LYS A 77 3.52 -14.52 -16.92
C LYS A 77 4.38 -13.34 -17.39
N ASN A 78 3.88 -12.56 -18.35
CA ASN A 78 4.59 -11.39 -18.90
C ASN A 78 4.17 -10.08 -18.22
N TRP A 79 3.61 -10.15 -17.01
CA TRP A 79 3.06 -9.00 -16.31
C TRP A 79 4.02 -7.79 -16.24
N ARG A 80 5.32 -8.02 -16.18
CA ARG A 80 6.32 -6.95 -16.11
C ARG A 80 6.26 -6.00 -17.32
N THR A 81 5.95 -6.52 -18.49
CA THR A 81 5.87 -5.76 -19.74
C THR A 81 4.45 -5.41 -20.15
N GLU A 82 3.49 -6.27 -19.82
CA GLU A 82 2.13 -6.17 -20.32
C GLU A 82 1.14 -5.48 -19.37
N TYR A 83 1.51 -5.26 -18.09
CA TYR A 83 0.66 -4.48 -17.20
C TYR A 83 0.70 -3.00 -17.57
N HIS A 84 -0.46 -2.44 -17.88
CA HIS A 84 -0.64 -1.04 -18.28
C HIS A 84 -1.47 -0.22 -17.28
N GLY A 85 -1.82 -0.79 -16.11
CA GLY A 85 -2.46 -0.05 -15.03
C GLY A 85 -1.52 1.00 -14.44
N GLU A 86 -2.07 2.13 -14.03
CA GLU A 86 -1.32 3.29 -13.52
C GLU A 86 -0.67 3.03 -12.16
N GLY A 87 0.31 3.85 -11.81
CA GLY A 87 0.87 3.96 -10.46
C GLY A 87 1.97 2.97 -10.11
N LEU A 88 2.62 2.35 -11.08
CA LEU A 88 3.71 1.42 -10.80
C LEU A 88 5.06 1.90 -11.34
N PHE A 89 6.11 1.57 -10.59
CA PHE A 89 7.46 1.40 -11.13
C PHE A 89 7.79 -0.09 -11.05
N ILE A 90 8.21 -0.66 -12.16
CA ILE A 90 8.43 -2.10 -12.36
C ILE A 90 9.88 -2.32 -12.79
N ARG A 91 10.56 -3.27 -12.13
CA ARG A 91 11.83 -3.80 -12.59
C ARG A 91 11.59 -4.83 -13.68
N LEU A 92 12.11 -4.59 -14.87
CA LEU A 92 12.09 -5.54 -15.98
C LEU A 92 13.15 -6.62 -15.79
N ASP A 93 13.03 -7.72 -16.53
CA ASP A 93 13.97 -8.85 -16.46
C ASP A 93 15.40 -8.47 -16.91
N ASN A 94 15.55 -7.45 -17.74
CA ASN A 94 16.84 -6.89 -18.14
C ASN A 94 17.44 -5.89 -17.14
N GLY A 95 16.74 -5.64 -16.00
CA GLY A 95 17.13 -4.71 -14.96
C GLY A 95 16.71 -3.25 -15.17
N GLU A 96 16.15 -2.91 -16.34
CA GLU A 96 15.60 -1.59 -16.59
C GLU A 96 14.36 -1.32 -15.73
N LEU A 97 14.08 -0.05 -15.46
CA LEU A 97 12.92 0.39 -14.70
C LEU A 97 11.88 0.99 -15.65
N ARG A 98 10.65 0.51 -15.53
CA ARG A 98 9.50 0.97 -16.29
C ARG A 98 8.48 1.66 -15.37
N SER A 99 8.11 2.89 -15.69
CA SER A 99 6.99 3.58 -15.05
C SER A 99 5.71 3.37 -15.85
N THR A 100 4.59 3.18 -15.15
CA THR A 100 3.24 3.14 -15.75
C THR A 100 2.46 4.44 -15.55
N GLY A 101 3.12 5.50 -15.08
CA GLY A 101 2.50 6.79 -14.80
C GLY A 101 1.98 6.94 -13.38
N ASP A 102 1.30 8.06 -13.12
CA ASP A 102 0.75 8.37 -11.80
C ASP A 102 -0.59 7.66 -11.59
N PHE A 103 -0.77 7.11 -10.39
CA PHE A 103 -2.03 6.47 -10.02
C PHE A 103 -3.14 7.52 -9.87
N ARG A 104 -4.27 7.25 -10.48
CA ARG A 104 -5.49 8.04 -10.30
C ARG A 104 -6.61 7.14 -9.79
N GLN A 105 -7.09 7.43 -8.61
CA GLN A 105 -8.28 6.77 -8.09
C GLN A 105 -9.51 7.33 -8.80
N VAL A 106 -10.30 6.46 -9.37
CA VAL A 106 -11.58 6.80 -10.01
C VAL A 106 -12.77 6.11 -9.31
N GLU A 107 -12.50 5.21 -8.38
CA GLU A 107 -13.51 4.43 -7.68
C GLU A 107 -13.86 5.09 -6.33
N PRO A 108 -15.16 5.15 -5.96
CA PRO A 108 -15.57 5.63 -4.66
C PRO A 108 -14.97 4.79 -3.52
N LEU A 109 -14.65 5.42 -2.38
CA LEU A 109 -14.20 4.70 -1.19
C LEU A 109 -15.27 3.75 -0.63
N ASP A 110 -16.53 3.98 -0.95
CA ASP A 110 -17.65 3.12 -0.55
C ASP A 110 -17.53 1.69 -1.11
N ASN A 111 -16.77 1.52 -2.19
CA ASN A 111 -16.48 0.21 -2.78
C ASN A 111 -15.40 -0.58 -2.02
N VAL A 112 -14.69 0.04 -1.09
CA VAL A 112 -13.71 -0.65 -0.25
C VAL A 112 -14.45 -1.56 0.73
N PRO A 113 -14.11 -2.87 0.81
CA PRO A 113 -14.67 -3.75 1.82
C PRO A 113 -14.40 -3.23 3.23
N LEU A 114 -15.28 -3.56 4.17
CA LEU A 114 -14.99 -3.35 5.60
C LEU A 114 -13.77 -4.20 5.99
N ILE A 115 -12.93 -3.65 6.87
CA ILE A 115 -11.74 -4.34 7.33
C ILE A 115 -12.14 -5.61 8.08
N ASP A 116 -11.62 -6.74 7.65
CA ASP A 116 -11.68 -8.00 8.40
C ASP A 116 -10.50 -8.05 9.39
N ARG A 117 -10.75 -7.66 10.62
CA ARG A 117 -9.73 -7.56 11.67
C ARG A 117 -9.33 -8.92 12.23
N ASP A 118 -10.18 -9.93 12.08
CA ASP A 118 -9.88 -11.29 12.55
C ASP A 118 -8.75 -11.93 11.76
N LEU A 119 -8.50 -11.49 10.52
CA LEU A 119 -7.36 -11.92 9.72
C LEU A 119 -6.00 -11.67 10.39
N VAL A 120 -5.91 -10.67 11.27
CA VAL A 120 -4.68 -10.29 11.96
C VAL A 120 -4.75 -10.51 13.47
N ASN A 121 -5.78 -11.22 13.97
CA ASN A 121 -6.02 -11.42 15.40
C ASN A 121 -5.96 -10.09 16.17
N TRP A 122 -6.74 -9.10 15.73
CA TRP A 122 -6.66 -7.73 16.23
C TRP A 122 -6.72 -7.62 17.77
N LYS A 123 -7.37 -8.57 18.45
CA LYS A 123 -7.48 -8.62 19.90
C LYS A 123 -6.13 -8.77 20.59
N ASP A 124 -5.15 -9.37 19.94
CA ASP A 124 -3.77 -9.48 20.48
C ASP A 124 -3.08 -8.11 20.57
N TYR A 125 -3.54 -7.14 19.76
CA TYR A 125 -3.02 -5.77 19.74
C TYR A 125 -3.89 -4.77 20.51
N ALA A 126 -5.14 -5.11 20.76
CA ALA A 126 -6.13 -4.19 21.33
C ALA A 126 -5.79 -3.75 22.77
N TYR A 127 -5.03 -4.54 23.50
CA TYR A 127 -4.68 -4.29 24.91
C TYR A 127 -3.26 -3.75 25.08
N GLU A 128 -2.38 -3.95 24.11
CA GLU A 128 -0.94 -3.68 24.25
C GLU A 128 -0.49 -2.41 23.50
N ASN A 129 -1.39 -1.79 22.74
CA ASN A 129 -1.06 -0.58 21.98
C ASN A 129 -1.08 0.66 22.86
N GLY A 130 0.10 1.15 23.21
CA GLY A 130 0.28 2.35 24.05
C GLY A 130 -0.27 3.65 23.49
N ASN A 131 -0.79 3.66 22.26
CA ASN A 131 -1.45 4.82 21.63
C ASN A 131 -2.93 4.94 22.02
N PHE A 132 -3.53 3.92 22.63
CA PHE A 132 -4.92 3.97 23.07
C PHE A 132 -5.04 4.53 24.49
N LEU A 133 -5.98 5.44 24.68
CA LEU A 133 -6.33 5.97 26.00
C LEU A 133 -7.13 4.98 26.83
N GLN A 134 -7.83 4.08 26.16
CA GLN A 134 -8.63 3.01 26.78
C GLN A 134 -8.40 1.71 26.01
N THR A 135 -8.48 0.60 26.73
CA THR A 135 -8.38 -0.74 26.18
C THR A 135 -9.63 -1.57 26.52
N PRO A 136 -10.08 -2.46 25.63
CA PRO A 136 -9.51 -2.73 24.31
C PRO A 136 -9.74 -1.57 23.32
N GLY A 137 -8.85 -1.41 22.37
CA GLY A 137 -8.96 -0.35 21.36
C GLY A 137 -8.52 -0.81 19.97
N THR A 138 -9.16 -0.27 18.95
CA THR A 138 -8.79 -0.46 17.55
C THR A 138 -9.08 0.80 16.75
N TYR A 139 -8.59 0.85 15.52
CA TYR A 139 -8.85 1.97 14.62
C TYR A 139 -9.97 1.63 13.63
N ALA A 140 -10.85 2.60 13.37
CA ALA A 140 -11.77 2.55 12.24
C ALA A 140 -10.99 2.60 10.91
N SER A 141 -11.62 2.13 9.85
CA SER A 141 -11.14 2.37 8.50
C SER A 141 -10.97 3.86 8.23
N SER A 142 -10.02 4.20 7.38
CA SER A 142 -9.84 5.58 6.95
C SER A 142 -11.03 6.02 6.10
N VAL A 143 -11.96 6.76 6.69
CA VAL A 143 -13.13 7.32 6.00
C VAL A 143 -12.77 8.48 5.07
N ILE A 144 -11.58 9.05 5.27
CA ILE A 144 -10.99 10.11 4.43
C ILE A 144 -9.58 9.68 4.06
N ARG A 145 -9.23 9.81 2.79
CA ARG A 145 -7.88 9.54 2.28
C ARG A 145 -7.31 10.78 1.64
N ASP A 146 -6.00 10.94 1.83
CA ASP A 146 -5.21 12.07 1.38
C ASP A 146 -5.64 13.40 2.01
N CYS A 147 -5.24 14.50 1.41
CA CYS A 147 -5.44 15.84 1.95
C CYS A 147 -6.18 16.72 0.96
N MET A 148 -7.32 17.29 1.38
CA MET A 148 -8.10 18.22 0.55
C MET A 148 -7.32 19.46 0.13
N PHE A 149 -6.34 19.91 0.93
CA PHE A 149 -5.51 21.07 0.61
C PHE A 149 -4.33 20.69 -0.31
N GLY A 150 -3.57 19.63 0.01
CA GLY A 150 -2.54 19.00 -0.81
C GLY A 150 -1.43 19.89 -1.38
N LYS A 151 -1.21 21.10 -0.82
CA LYS A 151 -0.29 22.12 -1.39
C LYS A 151 0.84 22.55 -0.47
N CYS A 152 0.94 22.01 0.73
CA CYS A 152 2.00 22.39 1.68
C CYS A 152 3.34 21.84 1.20
N THR A 153 4.33 22.73 0.99
CA THR A 153 5.64 22.37 0.41
C THR A 153 6.48 21.45 1.29
N PHE A 154 6.22 21.39 2.59
CA PHE A 154 6.89 20.53 3.57
C PHE A 154 6.15 19.23 3.84
N CYS A 155 4.95 19.06 3.27
CA CYS A 155 4.06 17.96 3.66
C CYS A 155 4.16 16.81 2.67
N ARG A 156 4.19 15.60 3.22
CA ARG A 156 4.15 14.37 2.41
C ARG A 156 2.84 14.17 1.63
N TYR A 157 1.76 14.80 2.08
CA TYR A 157 0.47 14.82 1.39
C TYR A 157 0.41 15.92 0.30
N ASN A 158 1.50 16.05 -0.45
CA ASN A 158 1.61 16.95 -1.59
C ASN A 158 2.22 16.18 -2.78
N GLY A 159 1.44 15.93 -3.82
CA GLY A 159 1.94 15.26 -5.02
C GLY A 159 0.85 14.78 -5.97
N PRO A 160 1.22 14.49 -7.22
CA PRO A 160 0.28 14.17 -8.30
C PRO A 160 -0.40 12.79 -8.14
N ASP A 161 0.18 11.92 -7.33
CA ASP A 161 -0.26 10.57 -7.01
C ASP A 161 -1.23 10.52 -5.81
N LEU A 162 -1.59 11.68 -5.25
CA LEU A 162 -2.53 11.79 -4.15
C LEU A 162 -3.89 12.25 -4.67
N THR A 163 -4.93 11.57 -4.26
CA THR A 163 -6.31 11.89 -4.64
C THR A 163 -7.17 11.95 -3.39
N PHE A 164 -7.55 13.17 -2.99
CA PHE A 164 -8.48 13.34 -1.87
C PHE A 164 -9.79 12.64 -2.16
N SER A 165 -10.21 11.78 -1.25
CA SER A 165 -11.46 11.04 -1.36
C SER A 165 -12.08 10.80 0.02
N MET A 166 -13.40 10.63 0.06
CA MET A 166 -14.16 10.38 1.28
C MET A 166 -15.17 9.25 1.05
N MET A 167 -15.44 8.48 2.09
CA MET A 167 -16.61 7.60 2.15
C MET A 167 -17.88 8.42 2.33
N SER A 168 -19.01 7.88 1.92
CA SER A 168 -20.32 8.42 2.29
C SER A 168 -20.54 8.37 3.81
N VAL A 169 -21.47 9.18 4.28
CA VAL A 169 -21.83 9.18 5.71
C VAL A 169 -22.38 7.83 6.11
N GLU A 170 -23.24 7.26 5.29
CA GLU A 170 -23.86 5.94 5.49
C GLU A 170 -22.78 4.86 5.63
N ARG A 171 -21.84 4.81 4.72
CA ARG A 171 -20.75 3.83 4.75
C ARG A 171 -19.84 4.01 5.97
N SER A 172 -19.60 5.25 6.38
CA SER A 172 -18.83 5.55 7.58
C SER A 172 -19.53 5.09 8.84
N LEU A 173 -20.85 5.26 8.92
CA LEU A 173 -21.66 4.78 10.06
C LEU A 173 -21.65 3.26 10.15
N ASP A 174 -21.77 2.55 9.03
CA ASP A 174 -21.67 1.08 8.99
C ASP A 174 -20.35 0.58 9.61
N GLU A 175 -19.23 1.25 9.31
CA GLU A 175 -17.93 0.90 9.89
C GLU A 175 -17.91 1.11 11.41
N TYR A 176 -18.44 2.22 11.91
CA TYR A 176 -18.48 2.49 13.34
C TYR A 176 -19.44 1.56 14.09
N GLU A 177 -20.62 1.29 13.53
CA GLU A 177 -21.57 0.34 14.12
C GLU A 177 -20.98 -1.06 14.24
N ARG A 178 -20.26 -1.49 13.22
CA ARG A 178 -19.54 -2.77 13.25
C ARG A 178 -18.51 -2.80 14.37
N LEU A 179 -17.68 -1.76 14.50
CA LEU A 179 -16.65 -1.67 15.54
C LEU A 179 -17.21 -1.67 16.97
N ILE A 180 -18.40 -1.09 17.16
CA ILE A 180 -19.06 -1.08 18.47
C ILE A 180 -19.58 -2.48 18.85
N ASN A 181 -19.89 -3.30 17.86
CA ASN A 181 -20.47 -4.64 18.05
C ASN A 181 -19.44 -5.79 18.05
N GLU A 182 -18.20 -5.55 17.62
CA GLU A 182 -17.07 -6.49 17.69
C GLU A 182 -16.39 -6.51 19.06
#